data_52dd99e5a4529b8e910739226722c548
#
_entry.id   52dd99e5a4529b8e910739226722c548
#
_cell.length_a   1.000
_cell.length_b   1.000
_cell.length_c   1.000
_cell.angle_alpha   90.00
_cell.angle_beta   90.00
_cell.angle_gamma   90.00
#
_symmetry.space_group_name_H-M   'P 1'
#
loop_
_entity.id
_entity.type
_entity.pdbx_description
1 polymer ?
#
loop_
_entity_poly.entity_id
_entity_poly.type
_entity_poly.pdbx_seq_one_letter_code
_entity_poly.pdbx_strand_id
1 'polypeptide(L)'
;EMTGVERSKMFPTDIGVLVNDFLVEHFKDIVDFNFTAKVEKEFDEIAQGNKEWSVMLENFYRPFHEEVQDTLENADRATHERELGVDPESGKPVSVRVGRFGPLVQIGSADDEEKPRFASLRKGQMIETITFEEAMDLFNLPKKVGVFEDNDMTVAIGRFGPYIRHNSAFYSLPK
;
A
#
# COMPACT_ATOMS: atom_id res chain seq x y z
N GLU A 1 -7.93 -14.91 -10.46
CA GLU A 1 -8.35 -14.02 -11.57
C GLU A 1 -8.09 -12.59 -11.13
N MET A 2 -7.31 -11.86 -11.94
CA MET A 2 -7.11 -10.43 -11.70
C MET A 2 -8.41 -9.69 -11.99
N THR A 3 -9.14 -9.35 -10.95
CA THR A 3 -10.37 -8.58 -11.05
C THR A 3 -10.15 -7.10 -11.45
N GLY A 4 -8.90 -6.69 -11.68
CA GLY A 4 -8.50 -5.31 -11.80
C GLY A 4 -8.25 -4.75 -13.19
N VAL A 5 -8.57 -5.43 -14.29
CA VAL A 5 -8.29 -4.92 -15.65
C VAL A 5 -9.54 -4.98 -16.54
N GLU A 6 -10.58 -4.30 -16.13
CA GLU A 6 -11.69 -4.02 -17.04
C GLU A 6 -11.48 -2.62 -17.66
N ARG A 7 -11.66 -2.54 -19.02
CA ARG A 7 -11.55 -1.26 -19.72
C ARG A 7 -12.57 -0.26 -19.18
N SER A 8 -12.12 0.98 -18.99
CA SER A 8 -12.95 2.10 -18.52
C SER A 8 -13.54 1.98 -17.13
N LYS A 9 -13.03 1.10 -16.29
CA LYS A 9 -13.35 1.05 -14.85
C LYS A 9 -12.16 1.53 -14.02
N MET A 10 -12.45 2.22 -12.92
CA MET A 10 -11.46 2.61 -11.93
C MET A 10 -11.43 1.56 -10.83
N PHE A 11 -10.22 1.19 -10.42
CA PHE A 11 -9.98 0.29 -9.30
C PHE A 11 -9.11 1.01 -8.28
N PRO A 12 -9.39 0.89 -6.98
CA PRO A 12 -8.52 1.43 -5.96
C PRO A 12 -7.17 0.70 -5.98
N THR A 13 -6.12 1.44 -5.67
CA THR A 13 -4.80 0.85 -5.38
C THR A 13 -4.76 0.43 -3.91
N ASP A 14 -3.79 -0.42 -3.50
CA ASP A 14 -3.61 -0.79 -2.09
C ASP A 14 -3.48 0.44 -1.18
N ILE A 15 -2.75 1.48 -1.63
CA ILE A 15 -2.65 2.76 -0.91
C ILE A 15 -4.00 3.48 -0.88
N GLY A 16 -4.77 3.42 -1.96
CA GLY A 16 -6.10 4.02 -2.02
C GLY A 16 -7.07 3.38 -1.03
N VAL A 17 -7.03 2.07 -0.88
CA VAL A 17 -7.81 1.34 0.13
C VAL A 17 -7.38 1.76 1.53
N LEU A 18 -6.08 1.75 1.82
CA LEU A 18 -5.52 2.16 3.12
C LEU A 18 -5.95 3.58 3.52
N VAL A 19 -5.86 4.54 2.58
CA VAL A 19 -6.27 5.93 2.81
C VAL A 19 -7.78 6.04 3.02
N ASN A 20 -8.56 5.31 2.23
CA ASN A 20 -10.02 5.27 2.39
C ASN A 20 -10.41 4.75 3.77
N ASP A 21 -9.83 3.65 4.22
CA ASP A 21 -10.15 3.04 5.52
C ASP A 21 -9.77 3.97 6.67
N PHE A 22 -8.61 4.60 6.59
CA PHE A 22 -8.18 5.62 7.54
C PHE A 22 -9.15 6.80 7.61
N LEU A 23 -9.59 7.32 6.45
CA LEU A 23 -10.55 8.43 6.40
C LEU A 23 -11.93 8.04 6.93
N VAL A 24 -12.40 6.84 6.61
CA VAL A 24 -13.68 6.32 7.12
C VAL A 24 -13.65 6.13 8.63
N GLU A 25 -12.52 5.76 9.20
CA GLU A 25 -12.36 5.60 10.64
C GLU A 25 -12.31 6.94 11.38
N HIS A 26 -11.46 7.87 10.89
CA HIS A 26 -11.11 9.09 11.62
C HIS A 26 -11.81 10.36 11.13
N PHE A 27 -12.35 10.41 9.90
CA PHE A 27 -12.91 11.61 9.27
C PHE A 27 -14.27 11.34 8.63
N LYS A 28 -15.19 10.74 9.40
CA LYS A 28 -16.49 10.26 8.92
C LYS A 28 -17.34 11.34 8.24
N ASP A 29 -17.31 12.57 8.76
CA ASP A 29 -18.08 13.68 8.24
C ASP A 29 -17.63 14.11 6.86
N ILE A 30 -16.33 14.02 6.57
CA ILE A 30 -15.75 14.38 5.27
C ILE A 30 -16.05 13.36 4.19
N VAL A 31 -16.08 12.07 4.56
CA VAL A 31 -16.38 10.96 3.62
C VAL A 31 -17.87 10.63 3.54
N ASP A 32 -18.75 11.35 4.26
CA ASP A 32 -20.21 11.20 4.15
C ASP A 32 -20.67 11.53 2.73
N PHE A 33 -21.50 10.65 2.13
CA PHE A 33 -22.00 10.83 0.77
C PHE A 33 -22.78 12.13 0.55
N ASN A 34 -23.36 12.70 1.62
CA ASN A 34 -24.11 13.95 1.58
C ASN A 34 -23.25 15.17 1.87
N PHE A 35 -21.96 15.01 2.21
CA PHE A 35 -21.09 16.11 2.58
C PHE A 35 -21.04 17.19 1.48
N THR A 36 -20.72 16.79 0.25
CA THR A 36 -20.68 17.72 -0.89
C THR A 36 -22.01 18.42 -1.12
N ALA A 37 -23.12 17.68 -1.09
CA ALA A 37 -24.44 18.26 -1.28
C ALA A 37 -24.84 19.27 -0.19
N LYS A 38 -24.44 19.02 1.08
CA LYS A 38 -24.62 19.99 2.18
C LYS A 38 -23.81 21.25 1.94
N VAL A 39 -22.53 21.12 1.55
CA VAL A 39 -21.65 22.27 1.28
C VAL A 39 -22.16 23.08 0.08
N GLU A 40 -22.56 22.43 -1.00
CA GLU A 40 -23.13 23.11 -2.17
C GLU A 40 -24.39 23.92 -1.81
N LYS A 41 -25.28 23.35 -1.00
CA LYS A 41 -26.44 24.09 -0.51
C LYS A 41 -26.08 25.32 0.33
N GLU A 42 -25.04 25.22 1.17
CA GLU A 42 -24.57 26.35 1.94
C GLU A 42 -23.97 27.44 1.03
N PHE A 43 -23.29 27.08 -0.04
CA PHE A 43 -22.80 28.03 -1.05
C PHE A 43 -23.96 28.74 -1.78
N ASP A 44 -25.04 28.05 -2.09
CA ASP A 44 -26.25 28.66 -2.65
C ASP A 44 -26.86 29.69 -1.70
N GLU A 45 -26.92 29.40 -0.40
CA GLU A 45 -27.40 30.34 0.62
C GLU A 45 -26.50 31.56 0.74
N ILE A 46 -25.17 31.40 0.67
CA ILE A 46 -24.21 32.49 0.66
C ILE A 46 -24.39 33.35 -0.62
N ALA A 47 -24.54 32.71 -1.78
CA ALA A 47 -24.74 33.42 -3.05
C ALA A 47 -26.03 34.24 -3.06
N GLN A 48 -27.07 33.85 -2.33
CA GLN A 48 -28.32 34.57 -2.16
C GLN A 48 -28.26 35.64 -1.05
N GLY A 49 -27.16 35.76 -0.33
CA GLY A 49 -27.00 36.70 0.78
C GLY A 49 -27.67 36.28 2.08
N ASN A 50 -28.14 35.03 2.17
CA ASN A 50 -28.84 34.50 3.35
C ASN A 50 -27.90 33.97 4.42
N LYS A 51 -26.61 33.80 4.09
CA LYS A 51 -25.57 33.26 4.98
C LYS A 51 -24.22 33.94 4.75
N GLU A 52 -23.52 34.21 5.84
CA GLU A 52 -22.15 34.73 5.78
C GLU A 52 -21.15 33.58 5.55
N TRP A 53 -20.31 33.73 4.54
CA TRP A 53 -19.30 32.69 4.20
C TRP A 53 -18.31 32.43 5.32
N SER A 54 -17.92 33.47 6.08
CA SER A 54 -17.00 33.38 7.20
C SER A 54 -17.53 32.52 8.34
N VAL A 55 -18.84 32.61 8.60
CA VAL A 55 -19.53 31.80 9.62
C VAL A 55 -19.61 30.33 9.17
N MET A 56 -19.92 30.10 7.91
CA MET A 56 -19.90 28.76 7.33
C MET A 56 -18.53 28.10 7.45
N LEU A 57 -17.48 28.81 7.06
CA LEU A 57 -16.10 28.34 7.12
C LEU A 57 -15.65 28.07 8.56
N GLU A 58 -15.96 28.94 9.50
CA GLU A 58 -15.65 28.75 10.93
C GLU A 58 -16.31 27.49 11.49
N ASN A 59 -17.59 27.28 11.17
CA ASN A 59 -18.36 26.12 11.62
C ASN A 59 -17.84 24.80 11.04
N PHE A 60 -17.28 24.82 9.84
CA PHE A 60 -16.64 23.67 9.25
C PHE A 60 -15.23 23.46 9.81
N TYR A 61 -14.40 24.54 9.80
CA TYR A 61 -12.97 24.43 10.08
C TYR A 61 -12.68 24.04 11.52
N ARG A 62 -13.39 24.61 12.50
CA ARG A 62 -13.09 24.38 13.91
C ARG A 62 -13.20 22.89 14.30
N PRO A 63 -14.33 22.20 14.12
CA PRO A 63 -14.43 20.78 14.45
C PRO A 63 -13.47 19.92 13.60
N PHE A 64 -13.31 20.23 12.32
CA PHE A 64 -12.39 19.52 11.46
C PHE A 64 -10.93 19.66 11.93
N HIS A 65 -10.53 20.87 12.34
CA HIS A 65 -9.17 21.10 12.85
C HIS A 65 -8.93 20.36 14.17
N GLU A 66 -9.90 20.35 15.07
CA GLU A 66 -9.83 19.58 16.32
C GLU A 66 -9.68 18.09 16.04
N GLU A 67 -10.46 17.53 15.10
CA GLU A 67 -10.36 16.13 14.67
C GLU A 67 -8.99 15.81 14.05
N VAL A 68 -8.43 16.71 13.23
CA VAL A 68 -7.07 16.58 12.68
C VAL A 68 -6.02 16.53 13.79
N GLN A 69 -6.12 17.43 14.80
CA GLN A 69 -5.15 17.45 15.91
C GLN A 69 -5.26 16.19 16.77
N ASP A 70 -6.47 15.77 17.12
CA ASP A 70 -6.69 14.53 17.87
C ASP A 70 -6.16 13.31 17.12
N THR A 71 -6.44 13.22 15.82
CA THR A 71 -5.95 12.14 14.98
C THR A 71 -4.43 12.11 14.87
N LEU A 72 -3.78 13.29 14.77
CA LEU A 72 -2.32 13.38 14.74
C LEU A 72 -1.65 12.91 16.05
N GLU A 73 -2.31 13.15 17.19
CA GLU A 73 -1.80 12.80 18.52
C GLU A 73 -2.10 11.34 18.91
N ASN A 74 -3.27 10.84 18.54
CA ASN A 74 -3.83 9.62 19.10
C ASN A 74 -4.02 8.46 18.10
N ALA A 75 -4.04 8.74 16.79
CA ALA A 75 -4.24 7.68 15.82
C ALA A 75 -3.00 6.78 15.70
N ASP A 76 -3.24 5.49 15.72
CA ASP A 76 -2.23 4.51 15.38
C ASP A 76 -1.84 4.64 13.91
N ARG A 77 -0.58 4.26 13.61
CA ARG A 77 -0.13 4.25 12.23
C ARG A 77 -1.00 3.30 11.40
N ALA A 78 -1.71 3.85 10.43
CA ALA A 78 -2.50 3.04 9.51
C ALA A 78 -1.60 2.00 8.82
N THR A 79 -1.91 0.73 9.03
CA THR A 79 -1.22 -0.39 8.41
C THR A 79 -2.27 -1.26 7.73
N HIS A 80 -2.10 -1.45 6.44
CA HIS A 80 -2.88 -2.45 5.72
C HIS A 80 -2.03 -3.71 5.64
N GLU A 81 -2.24 -4.62 6.59
CA GLU A 81 -1.49 -5.86 6.74
C GLU A 81 -2.44 -7.05 6.73
N ARG A 82 -2.11 -8.06 5.95
CA ARG A 82 -2.84 -9.33 5.87
C ARG A 82 -1.90 -10.49 6.09
N GLU A 83 -2.20 -11.33 7.06
CA GLU A 83 -1.50 -12.59 7.26
C GLU A 83 -1.85 -13.58 6.14
N LEU A 84 -0.84 -14.23 5.59
CA LEU A 84 -0.96 -15.22 4.52
C LEU A 84 -0.79 -16.64 5.04
N GLY A 85 0.01 -16.84 6.08
CA GLY A 85 0.31 -18.15 6.65
C GLY A 85 1.65 -18.19 7.36
N VAL A 86 2.27 -19.37 7.39
CA VAL A 86 3.55 -19.62 8.05
C VAL A 86 4.53 -20.22 7.05
N ASP A 87 5.74 -19.67 6.99
CA ASP A 87 6.82 -20.19 6.16
C ASP A 87 7.22 -21.60 6.64
N PRO A 88 7.13 -22.62 5.79
CA PRO A 88 7.42 -24.00 6.19
C PRO A 88 8.89 -24.26 6.51
N GLU A 89 9.81 -23.41 6.03
CA GLU A 89 11.25 -23.58 6.29
C GLU A 89 11.66 -22.98 7.64
N SER A 90 11.18 -21.76 7.95
CA SER A 90 11.58 -21.05 9.17
C SER A 90 10.57 -21.15 10.30
N GLY A 91 9.33 -21.57 10.03
CA GLY A 91 8.22 -21.55 11.00
C GLY A 91 7.74 -20.14 11.36
N LYS A 92 8.17 -19.09 10.63
CA LYS A 92 7.84 -17.69 10.90
C LYS A 92 6.58 -17.27 10.16
N PRO A 93 5.83 -16.28 10.69
CA PRO A 93 4.64 -15.75 10.02
C PRO A 93 5.02 -15.06 8.72
N VAL A 94 4.15 -15.22 7.73
CA VAL A 94 4.22 -14.56 6.42
C VAL A 94 3.07 -13.60 6.32
N SER A 95 3.36 -12.32 6.16
CA SER A 95 2.37 -11.26 5.97
C SER A 95 2.65 -10.43 4.72
N VAL A 96 1.60 -9.81 4.19
CA VAL A 96 1.69 -8.83 3.13
C VAL A 96 1.18 -7.49 3.64
N ARG A 97 1.93 -6.41 3.38
CA ARG A 97 1.59 -5.08 3.88
C ARG A 97 2.12 -3.95 3.00
N VAL A 98 1.63 -2.74 3.24
CA VAL A 98 2.20 -1.53 2.62
C VAL A 98 3.49 -1.14 3.35
N GLY A 99 4.60 -1.14 2.63
CA GLY A 99 5.90 -0.66 3.10
C GLY A 99 6.23 0.74 2.58
N ARG A 100 7.39 1.30 3.00
CA ARG A 100 7.86 2.63 2.58
C ARG A 100 7.96 2.81 1.06
N PHE A 101 8.25 1.74 0.34
CA PHE A 101 8.47 1.77 -1.12
C PHE A 101 7.37 1.05 -1.91
N GLY A 102 6.23 0.79 -1.28
CA GLY A 102 5.07 0.10 -1.87
C GLY A 102 4.76 -1.22 -1.16
N PRO A 103 3.80 -1.99 -1.69
CA PRO A 103 3.39 -3.25 -1.09
C PRO A 103 4.50 -4.29 -1.14
N LEU A 104 4.64 -5.03 -0.04
CA LEU A 104 5.67 -6.06 0.14
C LEU A 104 5.14 -7.23 0.97
N VAL A 105 5.76 -8.40 0.77
CA VAL A 105 5.62 -9.56 1.65
C VAL A 105 6.76 -9.56 2.66
N GLN A 106 6.44 -9.89 3.89
CA GLN A 106 7.39 -10.04 4.99
C GLN A 106 7.32 -11.45 5.56
N ILE A 107 8.47 -12.06 5.82
CA ILE A 107 8.62 -13.31 6.60
C ILE A 107 9.29 -12.96 7.91
N GLY A 108 8.63 -13.28 9.02
CA GLY A 108 9.09 -12.97 10.37
C GLY A 108 8.65 -11.60 10.87
N SER A 109 8.90 -11.33 12.15
CA SER A 109 8.59 -10.08 12.82
C SER A 109 9.84 -9.24 13.09
N ALA A 110 9.63 -7.95 13.38
CA ALA A 110 10.70 -7.06 13.83
C ALA A 110 11.24 -7.45 15.23
N ASP A 111 10.45 -8.19 16.01
CA ASP A 111 10.78 -8.65 17.36
C ASP A 111 11.52 -10.00 17.37
N ASP A 112 11.69 -10.63 16.20
CA ASP A 112 12.43 -11.88 16.07
C ASP A 112 13.94 -11.65 16.23
N GLU A 113 14.68 -12.65 16.75
CA GLU A 113 16.15 -12.60 16.86
C GLU A 113 16.81 -12.39 15.49
N GLU A 114 16.24 -12.97 14.43
CA GLU A 114 16.68 -12.79 13.06
C GLU A 114 15.87 -11.71 12.37
N LYS A 115 16.56 -10.88 11.59
CA LYS A 115 15.91 -9.82 10.80
C LYS A 115 14.88 -10.39 9.83
N PRO A 116 13.69 -9.79 9.76
CA PRO A 116 12.68 -10.22 8.81
C PRO A 116 13.17 -10.10 7.36
N ARG A 117 12.71 -11.02 6.52
CA ARG A 117 12.95 -11.02 5.08
C ARG A 117 11.82 -10.28 4.38
N PHE A 118 12.16 -9.52 3.33
CA PHE A 118 11.20 -8.73 2.57
C PHE A 118 11.29 -9.00 1.08
N ALA A 119 10.15 -9.06 0.41
CA ALA A 119 10.06 -9.12 -1.04
C ALA A 119 8.95 -8.19 -1.53
N SER A 120 9.24 -7.31 -2.50
CA SER A 120 8.24 -6.41 -3.10
C SER A 120 7.28 -7.19 -3.98
N LEU A 121 6.00 -6.80 -3.99
CA LEU A 121 5.01 -7.34 -4.90
C LEU A 121 5.38 -7.00 -6.36
N ARG A 122 5.05 -7.91 -7.27
CA ARG A 122 5.23 -7.68 -8.72
C ARG A 122 4.11 -6.81 -9.25
N LYS A 123 4.35 -6.18 -10.39
CA LYS A 123 3.33 -5.38 -11.08
C LYS A 123 2.08 -6.22 -11.36
N GLY A 124 0.94 -5.76 -10.86
CA GLY A 124 -0.36 -6.43 -11.01
C GLY A 124 -0.74 -7.35 -9.84
N GLN A 125 0.16 -7.60 -8.88
CA GLN A 125 -0.20 -8.22 -7.61
C GLN A 125 -0.69 -7.15 -6.63
N MET A 126 -1.69 -7.50 -5.81
CA MET A 126 -2.29 -6.61 -4.81
C MET A 126 -2.32 -7.33 -3.46
N ILE A 127 -2.29 -6.55 -2.36
CA ILE A 127 -2.34 -7.08 -1.00
C ILE A 127 -3.58 -7.96 -0.79
N GLU A 128 -4.73 -7.53 -1.30
CA GLU A 128 -6.01 -8.22 -1.12
C GLU A 128 -6.08 -9.59 -1.79
N THR A 129 -5.40 -9.75 -2.93
CA THR A 129 -5.60 -10.92 -3.80
C THR A 129 -4.42 -11.87 -3.87
N ILE A 130 -3.23 -11.45 -3.43
CA ILE A 130 -2.04 -12.33 -3.46
C ILE A 130 -2.26 -13.59 -2.61
N THR A 131 -1.95 -14.74 -3.17
CA THR A 131 -2.00 -16.01 -2.44
C THR A 131 -0.71 -16.26 -1.66
N PHE A 132 -0.75 -17.23 -0.73
CA PHE A 132 0.44 -17.64 0.01
C PHE A 132 1.54 -18.18 -0.92
N GLU A 133 1.18 -18.98 -1.90
CA GLU A 133 2.09 -19.57 -2.87
C GLU A 133 2.77 -18.47 -3.72
N GLU A 134 2.00 -17.51 -4.22
CA GLU A 134 2.54 -16.37 -4.97
C GLU A 134 3.48 -15.53 -4.13
N ALA A 135 3.15 -15.33 -2.85
CA ALA A 135 3.98 -14.58 -1.91
C ALA A 135 5.32 -15.31 -1.65
N MET A 136 5.29 -16.63 -1.46
CA MET A 136 6.51 -17.42 -1.28
C MET A 136 7.38 -17.43 -2.54
N ASP A 137 6.79 -17.44 -3.74
CA ASP A 137 7.50 -17.34 -5.01
C ASP A 137 8.30 -16.03 -5.17
N LEU A 138 7.94 -14.95 -4.46
CA LEU A 138 8.72 -13.71 -4.47
C LEU A 138 10.10 -13.88 -3.83
N PHE A 139 10.21 -14.79 -2.87
CA PHE A 139 11.48 -15.08 -2.17
C PHE A 139 12.40 -16.05 -2.91
N ASN A 140 11.93 -16.66 -3.98
CA ASN A 140 12.76 -17.48 -4.87
C ASN A 140 13.82 -16.68 -5.63
N LEU A 141 13.72 -15.36 -5.64
CA LEU A 141 14.70 -14.46 -6.23
C LEU A 141 15.30 -13.53 -5.16
N PRO A 142 16.59 -13.19 -5.23
CA PRO A 142 17.56 -13.59 -6.25
C PRO A 142 17.98 -15.06 -6.14
N LYS A 143 18.16 -15.73 -7.29
CA LYS A 143 18.54 -17.15 -7.37
C LYS A 143 19.88 -17.32 -8.08
N LYS A 144 20.78 -18.08 -7.47
CA LYS A 144 21.98 -18.55 -8.13
C LYS A 144 21.62 -19.54 -9.23
N VAL A 145 22.02 -19.27 -10.46
CA VAL A 145 21.68 -20.08 -11.64
C VAL A 145 22.90 -20.81 -12.22
N GLY A 146 24.10 -20.47 -11.78
CA GLY A 146 25.31 -21.12 -12.22
C GLY A 146 26.58 -20.39 -11.80
N VAL A 147 27.71 -20.85 -12.29
CA VAL A 147 29.03 -20.23 -12.12
C VAL A 147 29.62 -20.03 -13.51
N PHE A 148 30.16 -18.87 -13.77
CA PHE A 148 30.91 -18.55 -14.99
C PHE A 148 32.18 -17.79 -14.59
N GLU A 149 33.33 -18.18 -15.15
CA GLU A 149 34.62 -17.62 -14.82
C GLU A 149 34.92 -17.56 -13.30
N ASP A 150 34.65 -18.67 -12.60
CA ASP A 150 34.75 -18.82 -11.14
C ASP A 150 33.88 -17.86 -10.29
N ASN A 151 32.92 -17.19 -10.90
CA ASN A 151 32.02 -16.27 -10.22
C ASN A 151 30.58 -16.68 -10.37
N ASP A 152 29.80 -16.44 -9.32
CA ASP A 152 28.38 -16.77 -9.27
C ASP A 152 27.56 -15.91 -10.24
N MET A 153 26.68 -16.57 -10.99
CA MET A 153 25.61 -15.91 -11.75
C MET A 153 24.31 -15.97 -10.96
N THR A 154 23.73 -14.80 -10.72
CA THR A 154 22.51 -14.66 -9.95
C THR A 154 21.42 -13.98 -10.78
N VAL A 155 20.23 -14.60 -10.89
CA VAL A 155 19.05 -13.99 -11.51
C VAL A 155 18.29 -13.21 -10.46
N ALA A 156 17.84 -12.03 -10.83
CA ALA A 156 16.95 -11.19 -10.02
C ALA A 156 16.01 -10.33 -10.90
N ILE A 157 15.01 -9.73 -10.29
CA ILE A 157 14.14 -8.74 -10.93
C ILE A 157 14.49 -7.37 -10.37
N GLY A 158 14.86 -6.43 -11.25
CA GLY A 158 15.17 -5.07 -10.91
C GLY A 158 14.16 -4.06 -11.47
N ARG A 159 14.45 -2.77 -11.28
CA ARG A 159 13.60 -1.66 -11.75
C ARG A 159 13.28 -1.73 -13.26
N PHE A 160 14.21 -2.24 -14.05
CA PHE A 160 14.09 -2.31 -15.51
C PHE A 160 13.64 -3.69 -16.03
N GLY A 161 13.38 -4.63 -15.13
CA GLY A 161 12.96 -6.00 -15.45
C GLY A 161 13.95 -7.06 -14.96
N PRO A 162 13.81 -8.31 -15.43
CA PRO A 162 14.68 -9.40 -15.03
C PRO A 162 16.10 -9.21 -15.58
N TYR A 163 17.10 -9.59 -14.77
CA TYR A 163 18.50 -9.52 -15.14
C TYR A 163 19.33 -10.65 -14.52
N ILE A 164 20.46 -10.93 -15.13
CA ILE A 164 21.52 -11.75 -14.53
C ILE A 164 22.60 -10.80 -14.01
N ARG A 165 23.02 -11.01 -12.78
CA ARG A 165 24.20 -10.41 -12.20
C ARG A 165 25.36 -11.41 -12.27
N HIS A 166 26.49 -10.97 -12.82
CA HIS A 166 27.75 -11.68 -12.80
C HIS A 166 28.83 -10.70 -12.39
N ASN A 167 29.53 -10.95 -11.29
CA ASN A 167 30.44 -9.99 -10.65
C ASN A 167 29.73 -8.65 -10.38
N SER A 168 30.25 -7.58 -10.95
CA SER A 168 29.69 -6.22 -10.87
C SER A 168 28.86 -5.84 -12.10
N ALA A 169 28.69 -6.74 -13.08
CA ALA A 169 27.96 -6.48 -14.31
C ALA A 169 26.52 -7.01 -14.23
N PHE A 170 25.61 -6.29 -14.90
CA PHE A 170 24.18 -6.60 -14.97
C PHE A 170 23.78 -6.80 -16.42
N TYR A 171 23.20 -7.93 -16.72
CA TYR A 171 22.76 -8.31 -18.07
C TYR A 171 21.24 -8.44 -18.09
N SER A 172 20.56 -7.53 -18.78
CA SER A 172 19.10 -7.58 -18.91
C SER A 172 18.66 -8.81 -19.69
N LEU A 173 17.62 -9.48 -19.19
CA LEU A 173 16.97 -10.58 -19.88
C LEU A 173 15.80 -10.05 -20.72
N PRO A 174 15.54 -10.61 -21.92
CA PRO A 174 14.35 -10.28 -22.68
C PRO A 174 13.09 -10.67 -21.89
N LYS A 175 12.04 -9.86 -22.09
CA LYS A 175 10.72 -10.10 -21.47
C LYS A 175 10.03 -11.29 -22.12
#